data_7fe352c72140f5128e4a7e0b030de0b5
#
_entry.id   7fe352c72140f5128e4a7e0b030de0b5
#
_cell.length_a   1.000
_cell.length_b   1.000
_cell.length_c   1.000
_cell.angle_alpha   90.00
_cell.angle_beta   90.00
_cell.angle_gamma   90.00
#
_symmetry.space_group_name_H-M   'P 1'
#
loop_
_entity.id
_entity.type
_entity.pdbx_description
1 polymer ?
#
loop_
_entity_poly.entity_id
_entity_poly.type
_entity_poly.pdbx_seq_one_letter_code
_entity_poly.pdbx_strand_id
1 'polypeptide(L)'
;SRIHRAVRLAWNVLRYVEDLEKTSRLVRWKLKEPSQLDGLMEKSLKEIKNITSVAQLEEIRSNALHEISQLNTIEKNEPIKIGIVGEVYIAQEFRVNFNIEKLLGNMGILVDNSVSTAEYVLNFFPLTRSREKEEAWKLAKPFLKRFVGGEGIDTVGSTIRYAQQGFDGVIHLYPFTCMPEAVAKSVVAGVGREYNIPILHLAIDEHAGEAGMITRVEAFVDVLEMRRQQNVREASCS
;
A
#
# COMPACT_ATOMS: atom_id res chain seq x y z
N SER A 1 -20.07 -2.91 28.88
CA SER A 1 -20.34 -1.46 29.02
C SER A 1 -20.55 -0.83 27.66
N ARG A 2 -21.14 0.37 27.58
CA ARG A 2 -21.31 1.14 26.33
C ARG A 2 -19.96 1.42 25.65
N ILE A 3 -18.93 1.73 26.45
CA ILE A 3 -17.57 2.01 25.99
C ILE A 3 -17.00 0.81 25.23
N HIS A 4 -17.11 -0.41 25.75
CA HIS A 4 -16.59 -1.61 25.07
C HIS A 4 -17.27 -1.86 23.72
N ARG A 5 -18.58 -1.59 23.63
CA ARG A 5 -19.30 -1.71 22.35
C ARG A 5 -18.84 -0.66 21.35
N ALA A 6 -18.65 0.59 21.79
CA ALA A 6 -18.18 1.67 20.93
C ALA A 6 -16.74 1.41 20.42
N VAL A 7 -15.82 1.00 21.29
CA VAL A 7 -14.43 0.65 20.91
C VAL A 7 -14.43 -0.53 19.93
N ARG A 8 -15.22 -1.57 20.20
CA ARG A 8 -15.32 -2.72 19.29
C ARG A 8 -15.88 -2.31 17.93
N LEU A 9 -16.91 -1.46 17.89
CA LEU A 9 -17.49 -0.97 16.64
C LEU A 9 -16.45 -0.15 15.87
N ALA A 10 -15.77 0.81 16.52
CA ALA A 10 -14.74 1.63 15.89
C ALA A 10 -13.60 0.77 15.31
N TRP A 11 -13.15 -0.25 16.04
CA TRP A 11 -12.14 -1.20 15.56
C TRP A 11 -12.59 -1.95 14.31
N ASN A 12 -13.84 -2.45 14.30
CA ASN A 12 -14.37 -3.15 13.12
C ASN A 12 -14.54 -2.20 11.93
N VAL A 13 -14.92 -0.94 12.15
CA VAL A 13 -14.98 0.09 11.10
C VAL A 13 -13.60 0.33 10.50
N LEU A 14 -12.56 0.53 11.32
CA LEU A 14 -11.18 0.70 10.85
C LEU A 14 -10.76 -0.48 9.96
N ARG A 15 -10.95 -1.71 10.43
CA ARG A 15 -10.62 -2.92 9.66
C ARG A 15 -11.40 -3.02 8.35
N TYR A 16 -12.67 -2.66 8.38
CA TYR A 16 -13.50 -2.67 7.17
C TYR A 16 -13.00 -1.65 6.12
N VAL A 17 -12.65 -0.42 6.55
CA VAL A 17 -12.12 0.59 5.64
C VAL A 17 -10.83 0.11 4.99
N GLU A 18 -9.89 -0.45 5.76
CA GLU A 18 -8.64 -1.01 5.22
C GLU A 18 -8.88 -2.19 4.26
N ASP A 19 -9.82 -3.10 4.59
CA ASP A 19 -10.18 -4.21 3.71
C ASP A 19 -10.80 -3.70 2.39
N LEU A 20 -11.60 -2.65 2.47
CA LEU A 20 -12.21 -2.02 1.29
C LEU A 20 -11.15 -1.36 0.40
N GLU A 21 -10.20 -0.62 0.99
CA GLU A 21 -9.06 -0.02 0.28
C GLU A 21 -8.17 -1.09 -0.35
N LYS A 22 -7.85 -2.16 0.38
CA LYS A 22 -7.11 -3.31 -0.15
C LYS A 22 -7.82 -3.94 -1.33
N THR A 23 -9.13 -4.16 -1.23
CA THR A 23 -9.93 -4.69 -2.34
C THR A 23 -9.92 -3.75 -3.53
N SER A 24 -10.03 -2.43 -3.28
CA SER A 24 -9.91 -1.41 -4.33
C SER A 24 -8.59 -1.51 -5.09
N ARG A 25 -7.45 -1.61 -4.40
CA ARG A 25 -6.12 -1.78 -5.01
C ARG A 25 -6.03 -3.03 -5.89
N LEU A 26 -6.60 -4.15 -5.41
CA LEU A 26 -6.56 -5.44 -6.12
C LEU A 26 -7.39 -5.47 -7.40
N VAL A 27 -8.43 -4.61 -7.53
CA VAL A 27 -9.32 -4.64 -8.69
C VAL A 27 -9.13 -3.47 -9.65
N ARG A 28 -8.73 -2.29 -9.15
CA ARG A 28 -8.67 -1.03 -9.91
C ARG A 28 -7.88 -1.15 -11.21
N TRP A 29 -6.72 -1.76 -11.18
CA TRP A 29 -5.80 -1.89 -12.31
C TRP A 29 -6.41 -2.57 -13.56
N LYS A 30 -7.45 -3.36 -13.37
CA LYS A 30 -8.11 -4.12 -14.45
C LYS A 30 -9.53 -3.64 -14.78
N LEU A 31 -10.00 -2.55 -14.17
CA LEU A 31 -11.34 -2.04 -14.44
C LEU A 31 -11.39 -1.30 -15.76
N LYS A 32 -12.51 -1.45 -16.50
CA LYS A 32 -12.81 -0.64 -17.69
C LYS A 32 -13.09 0.80 -17.31
N GLU A 33 -13.80 1.01 -16.21
CA GLU A 33 -14.23 2.31 -15.70
C GLU A 33 -13.91 2.43 -14.21
N PRO A 34 -12.69 2.85 -13.83
CA PRO A 34 -12.29 2.98 -12.42
C PRO A 34 -13.15 3.95 -11.59
N SER A 35 -13.83 4.91 -12.25
CA SER A 35 -14.74 5.84 -11.60
C SER A 35 -15.94 5.17 -10.94
N GLN A 36 -16.40 4.03 -11.45
CA GLN A 36 -17.48 3.26 -10.82
C GLN A 36 -17.04 2.74 -9.44
N LEU A 37 -15.80 2.29 -9.32
CA LEU A 37 -15.23 1.88 -8.02
C LEU A 37 -15.15 3.06 -7.05
N ASP A 38 -14.80 4.26 -7.51
CA ASP A 38 -14.77 5.46 -6.67
C ASP A 38 -16.17 5.76 -6.09
N GLY A 39 -17.22 5.64 -6.90
CA GLY A 39 -18.60 5.80 -6.47
C GLY A 39 -19.02 4.79 -5.40
N LEU A 40 -18.62 3.52 -5.56
CA LEU A 40 -18.89 2.47 -4.58
C LEU A 40 -18.14 2.69 -3.26
N MET A 41 -16.89 3.10 -3.32
CA MET A 41 -16.08 3.47 -2.15
C MET A 41 -16.74 4.61 -1.38
N GLU A 42 -17.11 5.70 -2.08
CA GLU A 42 -17.77 6.85 -1.46
C GLU A 42 -19.12 6.49 -0.85
N LYS A 43 -19.94 5.68 -1.52
CA LYS A 43 -21.20 5.15 -1.01
C LYS A 43 -20.98 4.40 0.30
N SER A 44 -20.08 3.43 0.33
CA SER A 44 -19.74 2.64 1.52
C SER A 44 -19.27 3.52 2.68
N LEU A 45 -18.39 4.50 2.40
CA LEU A 45 -17.91 5.44 3.43
C LEU A 45 -19.03 6.35 3.98
N LYS A 46 -20.04 6.67 3.19
CA LYS A 46 -21.24 7.42 3.66
C LYS A 46 -22.13 6.55 4.53
N GLU A 47 -22.36 5.30 4.14
CA GLU A 47 -23.22 4.36 4.88
C GLU A 47 -22.69 4.05 6.28
N ILE A 48 -21.34 3.86 6.44
CA ILE A 48 -20.75 3.58 7.74
C ILE A 48 -20.83 4.73 8.75
N LYS A 49 -21.09 5.96 8.32
CA LYS A 49 -21.21 7.12 9.25
C LYS A 49 -22.37 6.98 10.23
N ASN A 50 -23.42 6.24 9.88
CA ASN A 50 -24.66 6.16 10.63
C ASN A 50 -24.87 4.81 11.31
N ILE A 51 -23.91 3.90 11.27
CA ILE A 51 -24.04 2.58 11.89
C ILE A 51 -23.96 2.65 13.41
N THR A 52 -24.70 1.76 14.05
CA THR A 52 -24.75 1.60 15.50
C THR A 52 -24.40 0.19 15.97
N SER A 53 -24.19 -0.73 15.03
CA SER A 53 -23.91 -2.13 15.32
C SER A 53 -22.94 -2.76 14.32
N VAL A 54 -22.25 -3.82 14.75
CA VAL A 54 -21.38 -4.62 13.88
C VAL A 54 -22.18 -5.36 12.81
N ALA A 55 -23.44 -5.74 13.10
CA ALA A 55 -24.30 -6.41 12.12
C ALA A 55 -24.60 -5.52 10.91
N GLN A 56 -24.89 -4.23 11.13
CA GLN A 56 -25.06 -3.26 10.04
C GLN A 56 -23.75 -3.10 9.23
N LEU A 57 -22.59 -3.10 9.89
CA LEU A 57 -21.30 -3.02 9.21
C LEU A 57 -21.08 -4.22 8.29
N GLU A 58 -21.38 -5.44 8.74
CA GLU A 58 -21.23 -6.66 7.94
C GLU A 58 -22.19 -6.69 6.73
N GLU A 59 -23.38 -6.15 6.87
CA GLU A 59 -24.31 -5.99 5.75
C GLU A 59 -23.74 -5.04 4.69
N ILE A 60 -23.27 -3.85 5.10
CA ILE A 60 -22.63 -2.88 4.20
C ILE A 60 -21.41 -3.51 3.51
N ARG A 61 -20.58 -4.23 4.28
CA ARG A 61 -19.40 -4.94 3.76
C ARG A 61 -19.78 -5.95 2.69
N SER A 62 -20.77 -6.80 2.96
CA SER A 62 -21.23 -7.82 2.01
C SER A 62 -21.74 -7.19 0.71
N ASN A 63 -22.55 -6.12 0.82
CA ASN A 63 -23.09 -5.41 -0.32
C ASN A 63 -21.96 -4.75 -1.15
N ALA A 64 -21.04 -4.05 -0.49
CA ALA A 64 -19.92 -3.41 -1.17
C ALA A 64 -19.02 -4.41 -1.93
N LEU A 65 -18.68 -5.53 -1.31
CA LEU A 65 -17.87 -6.58 -1.95
C LEU A 65 -18.62 -7.22 -3.13
N HIS A 66 -19.94 -7.43 -3.00
CA HIS A 66 -20.76 -7.92 -4.09
C HIS A 66 -20.80 -6.93 -5.25
N GLU A 67 -21.08 -5.65 -5.01
CA GLU A 67 -21.13 -4.62 -6.04
C GLU A 67 -19.74 -4.47 -6.74
N ILE A 68 -18.63 -4.51 -6.00
CA ILE A 68 -17.28 -4.48 -6.57
C ILE A 68 -17.03 -5.71 -7.46
N SER A 69 -17.52 -6.89 -7.09
CA SER A 69 -17.35 -8.11 -7.88
C SER A 69 -18.09 -8.09 -9.22
N GLN A 70 -19.09 -7.23 -9.37
CA GLN A 70 -19.87 -7.05 -10.60
C GLN A 70 -19.26 -6.00 -11.56
N LEU A 71 -18.20 -5.30 -11.15
CA LEU A 71 -17.57 -4.30 -11.99
C LEU A 71 -16.93 -4.93 -13.23
N ASN A 72 -17.10 -4.27 -14.37
CA ASN A 72 -16.55 -4.73 -15.65
C ASN A 72 -15.02 -4.63 -15.65
N THR A 73 -14.37 -5.75 -15.90
CA THR A 73 -12.91 -5.85 -16.05
C THR A 73 -12.50 -5.97 -17.50
N ILE A 74 -11.25 -5.61 -17.78
CA ILE A 74 -10.57 -5.91 -19.04
C ILE A 74 -9.68 -7.12 -18.83
N GLU A 75 -9.60 -7.99 -19.83
CA GLU A 75 -8.55 -9.00 -19.87
C GLU A 75 -7.22 -8.28 -20.12
N LYS A 76 -6.37 -8.25 -19.11
CA LYS A 76 -5.00 -7.75 -19.22
C LYS A 76 -4.04 -8.90 -18.94
N ASN A 77 -2.90 -8.86 -19.62
CA ASN A 77 -1.72 -9.66 -19.24
C ASN A 77 -1.31 -9.29 -17.79
N GLU A 78 -0.41 -10.07 -17.20
CA GLU A 78 0.10 -9.77 -15.86
C GLU A 78 0.47 -8.28 -15.69
N PRO A 79 -0.11 -7.59 -14.68
CA PRO A 79 0.19 -6.18 -14.46
C PRO A 79 1.62 -5.99 -13.95
N ILE A 80 2.15 -4.80 -14.10
CA ILE A 80 3.27 -4.35 -13.28
C ILE A 80 2.79 -4.28 -11.83
N LYS A 81 3.61 -4.77 -10.89
CA LYS A 81 3.30 -4.84 -9.46
C LYS A 81 4.20 -3.86 -8.71
N ILE A 82 3.61 -2.91 -8.01
CA ILE A 82 4.34 -1.94 -7.19
C ILE A 82 3.93 -2.09 -5.72
N GLY A 83 4.92 -2.28 -4.86
CA GLY A 83 4.74 -2.25 -3.41
C GLY A 83 4.90 -0.84 -2.86
N ILE A 84 4.06 -0.45 -1.90
CA ILE A 84 4.21 0.80 -1.14
C ILE A 84 4.71 0.46 0.27
N VAL A 85 5.74 1.17 0.71
CA VAL A 85 6.33 1.11 2.05
C VAL A 85 6.54 2.52 2.59
N GLY A 86 6.72 2.67 3.89
CA GLY A 86 7.10 3.95 4.47
C GLY A 86 6.37 4.30 5.76
N GLU A 87 6.28 5.60 6.04
CA GLU A 87 5.70 6.13 7.26
C GLU A 87 4.16 6.11 7.18
N VAL A 88 3.53 5.74 8.29
CA VAL A 88 2.09 5.43 8.35
C VAL A 88 1.19 6.58 7.91
N TYR A 89 1.43 7.81 8.38
CA TYR A 89 0.58 8.95 8.03
C TYR A 89 0.68 9.30 6.55
N ILE A 90 1.90 9.36 6.01
CA ILE A 90 2.12 9.67 4.59
C ILE A 90 1.56 8.56 3.70
N ALA A 91 1.76 7.30 4.05
CA ALA A 91 1.30 6.19 3.22
C ALA A 91 -0.23 6.00 3.24
N GLN A 92 -0.92 6.44 4.31
CA GLN A 92 -2.36 6.24 4.49
C GLN A 92 -3.21 7.47 4.18
N GLU A 93 -2.67 8.70 4.34
CA GLU A 93 -3.45 9.91 4.09
C GLU A 93 -3.40 10.30 2.61
N PHE A 94 -4.43 9.94 1.86
CA PHE A 94 -4.52 10.13 0.41
C PHE A 94 -4.39 11.60 -0.05
N ARG A 95 -4.75 12.57 0.80
CA ARG A 95 -4.57 13.98 0.48
C ARG A 95 -3.11 14.42 0.54
N VAL A 96 -2.34 13.79 1.40
CA VAL A 96 -0.92 14.10 1.59
C VAL A 96 -0.06 13.39 0.54
N ASN A 97 -0.38 12.15 0.21
CA ASN A 97 0.34 11.38 -0.81
C ASN A 97 -0.21 11.53 -2.24
N PHE A 98 -1.10 12.52 -2.46
CA PHE A 98 -1.73 12.81 -3.76
C PHE A 98 -2.45 11.61 -4.38
N ASN A 99 -3.02 10.77 -3.55
CA ASN A 99 -3.81 9.59 -3.98
C ASN A 99 -3.02 8.63 -4.89
N ILE A 100 -1.75 8.41 -4.55
CA ILE A 100 -0.79 7.64 -5.37
C ILE A 100 -1.29 6.24 -5.72
N GLU A 101 -2.00 5.56 -4.82
CA GLU A 101 -2.57 4.24 -5.07
C GLU A 101 -3.62 4.27 -6.18
N LYS A 102 -4.47 5.31 -6.17
CA LYS A 102 -5.48 5.52 -7.21
C LYS A 102 -4.83 5.88 -8.54
N LEU A 103 -3.82 6.75 -8.52
CA LEU A 103 -3.06 7.13 -9.71
C LEU A 103 -2.47 5.90 -10.39
N LEU A 104 -1.70 5.09 -9.65
CA LEU A 104 -1.08 3.86 -10.15
C LEU A 104 -2.12 2.86 -10.66
N GLY A 105 -3.19 2.63 -9.89
CA GLY A 105 -4.25 1.71 -10.30
C GLY A 105 -4.94 2.14 -11.60
N ASN A 106 -5.15 3.44 -11.82
CA ASN A 106 -5.71 3.98 -13.07
C ASN A 106 -4.75 3.83 -14.27
N MET A 107 -3.44 3.79 -14.02
CA MET A 107 -2.41 3.46 -15.02
C MET A 107 -2.37 1.95 -15.34
N GLY A 108 -3.15 1.13 -14.64
CA GLY A 108 -3.19 -0.32 -14.84
C GLY A 108 -2.13 -1.07 -14.05
N ILE A 109 -1.60 -0.49 -13.00
CA ILE A 109 -0.60 -1.05 -12.09
C ILE A 109 -1.30 -1.72 -10.91
N LEU A 110 -0.90 -2.95 -10.57
CA LEU A 110 -1.31 -3.61 -9.34
C LEU A 110 -0.51 -3.05 -8.17
N VAL A 111 -1.20 -2.45 -7.22
CA VAL A 111 -0.59 -1.86 -6.03
C VAL A 111 -0.87 -2.72 -4.81
N ASP A 112 0.15 -2.96 -4.01
CA ASP A 112 0.02 -3.42 -2.62
C ASP A 112 0.67 -2.42 -1.67
N ASN A 113 0.01 -2.14 -0.54
CA ASN A 113 0.52 -1.24 0.48
C ASN A 113 0.75 -2.03 1.76
N SER A 114 2.02 -2.12 2.19
CA SER A 114 2.39 -2.84 3.41
C SER A 114 2.07 -2.07 4.69
N VAL A 115 1.71 -0.80 4.58
CA VAL A 115 1.41 0.06 5.72
C VAL A 115 -0.06 -0.07 6.06
N SER A 116 -0.38 -0.28 7.34
CA SER A 116 -1.73 -0.42 7.87
C SER A 116 -1.87 0.37 9.16
N THR A 117 -2.91 1.19 9.26
CA THR A 117 -3.25 1.92 10.49
C THR A 117 -3.66 0.97 11.61
N ALA A 118 -4.38 -0.13 11.29
CA ALA A 118 -4.75 -1.13 12.28
C ALA A 118 -3.51 -1.83 12.86
N GLU A 119 -2.56 -2.22 12.01
CA GLU A 119 -1.29 -2.79 12.46
C GLU A 119 -0.47 -1.79 13.27
N TYR A 120 -0.46 -0.52 12.88
CA TYR A 120 0.19 0.55 13.65
C TYR A 120 -0.40 0.67 15.06
N VAL A 121 -1.74 0.68 15.18
CA VAL A 121 -2.41 0.71 16.50
C VAL A 121 -2.09 -0.55 17.32
N LEU A 122 -2.08 -1.73 16.71
CA LEU A 122 -1.75 -2.99 17.39
C LEU A 122 -0.31 -3.04 17.89
N ASN A 123 0.62 -2.30 17.27
CA ASN A 123 2.02 -2.25 17.74
C ASN A 123 2.19 -1.68 19.15
N PHE A 124 1.23 -0.88 19.64
CA PHE A 124 1.24 -0.43 21.03
C PHE A 124 0.95 -1.58 22.03
N PHE A 125 0.48 -2.74 21.52
CA PHE A 125 0.17 -3.90 22.34
C PHE A 125 1.15 -5.05 22.02
N PRO A 126 2.09 -5.39 22.91
CA PRO A 126 3.22 -6.26 22.57
C PRO A 126 2.87 -7.70 22.18
N LEU A 127 1.63 -8.14 22.40
CA LEU A 127 1.17 -9.50 22.10
C LEU A 127 0.33 -9.61 20.81
N THR A 128 0.17 -8.53 20.06
CA THR A 128 -0.80 -8.45 18.95
C THR A 128 -0.16 -8.21 17.59
N ARG A 129 1.18 -8.33 17.48
CA ARG A 129 1.88 -8.16 16.20
C ARG A 129 1.41 -9.20 15.20
N SER A 130 1.10 -8.75 13.97
CA SER A 130 0.69 -9.66 12.90
C SER A 130 1.85 -10.57 12.45
N ARG A 131 1.48 -11.69 11.84
CA ARG A 131 2.45 -12.63 11.26
C ARG A 131 3.26 -11.99 10.13
N GLU A 132 2.60 -11.17 9.30
CA GLU A 132 3.23 -10.46 8.19
C GLU A 132 4.32 -9.49 8.70
N LYS A 133 4.05 -8.78 9.79
CA LYS A 133 4.98 -7.85 10.41
C LYS A 133 6.16 -8.57 11.07
N GLU A 134 5.91 -9.70 11.71
CA GLU A 134 7.00 -10.54 12.26
C GLU A 134 7.92 -11.08 11.15
N GLU A 135 7.35 -11.46 10.02
CA GLU A 135 8.11 -11.90 8.86
C GLU A 135 8.96 -10.77 8.28
N ALA A 136 8.38 -9.59 8.08
CA ALA A 136 9.12 -8.40 7.63
C ALA A 136 10.30 -8.09 8.56
N TRP A 137 10.11 -8.17 9.88
CA TRP A 137 11.19 -7.95 10.84
C TRP A 137 12.30 -9.00 10.75
N LYS A 138 11.96 -10.27 10.51
CA LYS A 138 12.94 -11.33 10.28
C LYS A 138 13.76 -11.06 9.02
N LEU A 139 13.10 -10.64 7.94
CA LEU A 139 13.75 -10.30 6.67
C LEU A 139 14.68 -9.07 6.81
N ALA A 140 14.27 -8.06 7.56
CA ALA A 140 15.07 -6.85 7.77
C ALA A 140 16.33 -7.09 8.62
N LYS A 141 16.32 -8.07 9.51
CA LYS A 141 17.37 -8.28 10.52
C LYS A 141 18.82 -8.37 9.99
N PRO A 142 19.11 -8.96 8.83
CA PRO A 142 20.46 -8.97 8.26
C PRO A 142 20.96 -7.56 7.88
N PHE A 143 20.05 -6.69 7.47
CA PHE A 143 20.34 -5.33 6.96
C PHE A 143 20.25 -4.28 8.06
N LEU A 144 19.32 -4.42 8.99
CA LEU A 144 19.05 -3.49 10.07
C LEU A 144 18.99 -4.21 11.42
N LYS A 145 20.14 -4.27 12.09
CA LYS A 145 20.32 -5.08 13.31
C LYS A 145 19.69 -4.47 14.57
N ARG A 146 19.35 -3.19 14.55
CA ARG A 146 18.81 -2.46 15.71
C ARG A 146 17.49 -1.79 15.35
N PHE A 147 16.59 -1.74 16.32
CA PHE A 147 15.37 -0.93 16.21
C PHE A 147 15.73 0.55 16.13
N VAL A 148 15.22 1.23 15.09
CA VAL A 148 15.50 2.66 14.80
C VAL A 148 14.32 3.57 15.12
N GLY A 149 13.25 3.01 15.68
CA GLY A 149 11.98 3.68 15.92
C GLY A 149 11.03 3.57 14.71
N GLY A 150 9.80 4.03 14.86
CA GLY A 150 8.79 4.07 13.80
C GLY A 150 8.68 2.80 12.96
N GLU A 151 8.38 2.98 11.69
CA GLU A 151 8.23 1.91 10.70
C GLU A 151 9.51 1.54 9.94
N GLY A 152 10.68 2.13 10.26
CA GLY A 152 11.91 1.92 9.49
C GLY A 152 12.32 0.45 9.29
N ILE A 153 12.10 -0.43 10.29
CA ILE A 153 12.33 -1.88 10.14
C ILE A 153 11.29 -2.50 9.21
N ASP A 154 10.02 -2.10 9.35
CA ASP A 154 8.92 -2.58 8.52
C ASP A 154 9.14 -2.20 7.05
N THR A 155 9.60 -0.97 6.79
CA THR A 155 9.98 -0.48 5.46
C THR A 155 11.05 -1.36 4.82
N VAL A 156 12.13 -1.67 5.55
CA VAL A 156 13.20 -2.54 5.04
C VAL A 156 12.68 -3.95 4.77
N GLY A 157 11.99 -4.56 5.73
CA GLY A 157 11.51 -5.93 5.62
C GLY A 157 10.43 -6.10 4.54
N SER A 158 9.51 -5.15 4.43
CA SER A 158 8.47 -5.17 3.39
C SER A 158 9.06 -4.98 1.99
N THR A 159 10.11 -4.16 1.84
CA THR A 159 10.84 -4.05 0.57
C THR A 159 11.45 -5.38 0.14
N ILE A 160 12.08 -6.11 1.07
CA ILE A 160 12.63 -7.44 0.79
C ILE A 160 11.52 -8.43 0.43
N ARG A 161 10.41 -8.42 1.18
CA ARG A 161 9.24 -9.26 0.92
C ARG A 161 8.69 -9.02 -0.49
N TYR A 162 8.51 -7.77 -0.91
CA TYR A 162 8.05 -7.44 -2.25
C TYR A 162 9.00 -7.97 -3.33
N ALA A 163 10.31 -7.81 -3.13
CA ALA A 163 11.30 -8.35 -4.07
C ALA A 163 11.19 -9.88 -4.19
N GLN A 164 11.05 -10.60 -3.08
CA GLN A 164 10.88 -12.06 -3.06
C GLN A 164 9.57 -12.54 -3.65
N GLN A 165 8.52 -11.71 -3.60
CA GLN A 165 7.20 -11.98 -4.18
C GLN A 165 7.11 -11.61 -5.67
N GLY A 166 8.22 -11.14 -6.28
CA GLY A 166 8.26 -10.81 -7.71
C GLY A 166 7.52 -9.52 -8.04
N PHE A 167 7.55 -8.53 -7.15
CA PHE A 167 7.12 -7.18 -7.48
C PHE A 167 8.15 -6.52 -8.40
N ASP A 168 7.68 -5.69 -9.33
CA ASP A 168 8.54 -5.02 -10.31
C ASP A 168 9.25 -3.81 -9.71
N GLY A 169 8.68 -3.18 -8.68
CA GLY A 169 9.28 -2.04 -8.00
C GLY A 169 8.65 -1.71 -6.66
N VAL A 170 9.27 -0.81 -5.91
CA VAL A 170 8.79 -0.33 -4.61
C VAL A 170 8.78 1.20 -4.58
N ILE A 171 7.73 1.78 -4.04
CA ILE A 171 7.64 3.21 -3.71
C ILE A 171 7.74 3.38 -2.21
N HIS A 172 8.72 4.15 -1.77
CA HIS A 172 8.97 4.48 -0.37
C HIS A 172 8.46 5.90 -0.08
N LEU A 173 7.38 5.99 0.71
CA LEU A 173 6.70 7.23 1.09
C LEU A 173 7.08 7.65 2.51
N TYR A 174 7.58 8.85 2.70
CA TYR A 174 7.96 9.30 4.04
C TYR A 174 8.00 10.83 4.14
N PRO A 175 7.75 11.41 5.33
CA PRO A 175 7.94 12.84 5.55
C PRO A 175 9.44 13.14 5.62
N PHE A 176 9.84 14.28 5.05
CA PHE A 176 11.27 14.66 4.95
C PHE A 176 12.02 14.58 6.28
N THR A 177 11.35 14.84 7.40
CA THR A 177 11.95 14.92 8.76
C THR A 177 11.85 13.60 9.54
N CYS A 178 11.36 12.52 8.98
CA CYS A 178 11.23 11.23 9.69
C CYS A 178 12.59 10.53 9.80
N MET A 179 13.18 10.54 11.00
CA MET A 179 14.48 9.89 11.26
C MET A 179 14.49 8.39 11.01
N PRO A 180 13.50 7.58 11.47
CA PRO A 180 13.44 6.16 11.16
C PRO A 180 13.46 5.87 9.66
N GLU A 181 12.69 6.63 8.88
CA GLU A 181 12.62 6.44 7.43
C GLU A 181 13.86 6.97 6.70
N ALA A 182 14.54 7.99 7.23
CA ALA A 182 15.83 8.45 6.71
C ALA A 182 16.91 7.36 6.86
N VAL A 183 16.91 6.63 7.97
CA VAL A 183 17.77 5.45 8.17
C VAL A 183 17.36 4.32 7.23
N ALA A 184 16.07 3.99 7.18
CA ALA A 184 15.54 2.94 6.31
C ALA A 184 15.89 3.19 4.84
N LYS A 185 15.77 4.43 4.34
CA LYS A 185 16.15 4.83 2.97
C LYS A 185 17.58 4.41 2.62
N SER A 186 18.53 4.63 3.51
CA SER A 186 19.92 4.26 3.28
C SER A 186 20.12 2.75 3.17
N VAL A 187 19.39 1.98 3.99
CA VAL A 187 19.41 0.51 4.01
C VAL A 187 18.70 -0.06 2.78
N VAL A 188 17.53 0.45 2.47
CA VAL A 188 16.68 0.03 1.35
C VAL A 188 17.39 0.21 0.00
N ALA A 189 18.23 1.24 -0.14
CA ALA A 189 19.08 1.39 -1.33
C ALA A 189 20.05 0.21 -1.52
N GLY A 190 20.55 -0.37 -0.43
CA GLY A 190 21.35 -1.61 -0.46
C GLY A 190 20.50 -2.83 -0.84
N VAL A 191 19.34 -2.98 -0.24
CA VAL A 191 18.37 -4.02 -0.57
C VAL A 191 17.97 -3.98 -2.05
N GLY A 192 17.72 -2.77 -2.60
CA GLY A 192 17.36 -2.61 -4.01
C GLY A 192 18.45 -3.15 -4.96
N ARG A 193 19.71 -2.97 -4.62
CA ARG A 193 20.84 -3.54 -5.41
C ARG A 193 20.94 -5.05 -5.24
N GLU A 194 20.82 -5.58 -4.02
CA GLU A 194 20.98 -7.00 -3.73
C GLU A 194 19.86 -7.84 -4.36
N TYR A 195 18.63 -7.36 -4.28
CA TYR A 195 17.45 -8.06 -4.82
C TYR A 195 17.09 -7.61 -6.24
N ASN A 196 17.87 -6.71 -6.85
CA ASN A 196 17.62 -6.18 -8.20
C ASN A 196 16.21 -5.58 -8.37
N ILE A 197 15.67 -4.92 -7.33
CA ILE A 197 14.36 -4.28 -7.35
C ILE A 197 14.51 -2.74 -7.36
N PRO A 198 13.96 -2.03 -8.36
CA PRO A 198 13.93 -0.58 -8.39
C PRO A 198 13.13 0.02 -7.24
N ILE A 199 13.60 1.13 -6.70
CA ILE A 199 12.96 1.80 -5.58
C ILE A 199 12.87 3.30 -5.87
N LEU A 200 11.63 3.82 -5.84
CA LEU A 200 11.38 5.26 -5.90
C LEU A 200 11.20 5.81 -4.48
N HIS A 201 12.06 6.72 -4.08
CA HIS A 201 11.94 7.42 -2.79
C HIS A 201 11.20 8.74 -2.98
N LEU A 202 10.09 8.92 -2.30
CA LEU A 202 9.25 10.11 -2.31
C LEU A 202 9.22 10.71 -0.90
N ALA A 203 10.09 11.70 -0.67
CA ALA A 203 10.03 12.53 0.53
C ALA A 203 8.92 13.58 0.32
N ILE A 204 8.02 13.70 1.28
CA ILE A 204 6.91 14.63 1.25
C ILE A 204 7.12 15.68 2.33
N ASP A 205 7.01 16.93 1.96
CA ASP A 205 7.05 18.10 2.81
C ASP A 205 6.01 19.13 2.33
N GLU A 206 5.99 20.30 2.97
CA GLU A 206 5.08 21.40 2.63
C GLU A 206 5.32 22.01 1.24
N HIS A 207 6.43 21.70 0.60
CA HIS A 207 6.78 22.16 -0.76
C HIS A 207 6.49 21.08 -1.81
N ALA A 208 6.09 19.89 -1.39
CA ALA A 208 5.76 18.81 -2.33
C ALA A 208 4.53 19.18 -3.16
N GLY A 209 4.71 19.33 -4.46
CA GLY A 209 3.63 19.63 -5.41
C GLY A 209 3.11 18.39 -6.12
N GLU A 210 1.78 18.31 -6.29
CA GLU A 210 1.11 17.18 -6.94
C GLU A 210 1.70 16.86 -8.33
N ALA A 211 1.89 17.88 -9.17
CA ALA A 211 2.44 17.70 -10.53
C ALA A 211 3.83 17.07 -10.52
N GLY A 212 4.71 17.52 -9.62
CA GLY A 212 6.06 16.95 -9.48
C GLY A 212 6.03 15.51 -8.95
N MET A 213 5.08 15.19 -8.10
CA MET A 213 4.88 13.82 -7.60
C MET A 213 4.40 12.90 -8.73
N ILE A 214 3.36 13.31 -9.46
CA ILE A 214 2.82 12.55 -10.60
C ILE A 214 3.92 12.27 -11.63
N THR A 215 4.67 13.29 -12.06
CA THR A 215 5.75 13.11 -13.04
C THR A 215 6.81 12.09 -12.59
N ARG A 216 7.18 12.09 -11.30
CA ARG A 216 8.15 11.12 -10.77
C ARG A 216 7.60 9.70 -10.75
N VAL A 217 6.31 9.55 -10.42
CA VAL A 217 5.63 8.24 -10.43
C VAL A 217 5.50 7.71 -11.85
N GLU A 218 5.08 8.55 -12.80
CA GLU A 218 5.00 8.18 -14.23
C GLU A 218 6.37 7.74 -14.77
N ALA A 219 7.40 8.53 -14.54
CA ALA A 219 8.77 8.18 -14.95
C ALA A 219 9.26 6.87 -14.32
N PHE A 220 8.86 6.59 -13.09
CA PHE A 220 9.19 5.32 -12.43
C PHE A 220 8.48 4.15 -13.09
N VAL A 221 7.20 4.29 -13.44
CA VAL A 221 6.43 3.26 -14.17
C VAL A 221 7.07 2.98 -15.52
N ASP A 222 7.46 4.03 -16.28
CA ASP A 222 8.14 3.88 -17.57
C ASP A 222 9.45 3.07 -17.44
N VAL A 223 10.22 3.32 -16.39
CA VAL A 223 11.44 2.54 -16.10
C VAL A 223 11.11 1.06 -15.85
N LEU A 224 10.05 0.76 -15.10
CA LEU A 224 9.65 -0.62 -14.84
C LEU A 224 9.17 -1.32 -16.10
N GLU A 225 8.41 -0.63 -16.97
CA GLU A 225 7.98 -1.16 -18.27
C GLU A 225 9.15 -1.50 -19.17
N MET A 226 10.12 -0.59 -19.29
CA MET A 226 11.34 -0.83 -20.08
C MET A 226 12.12 -2.05 -19.57
N ARG A 227 12.31 -2.17 -18.26
CA ARG A 227 12.97 -3.34 -17.65
C ARG A 227 12.26 -4.64 -17.97
N ARG A 228 10.94 -4.66 -17.86
CA ARG A 228 10.13 -5.85 -18.16
C ARG A 228 10.28 -6.27 -19.63
N GLN A 229 10.27 -5.32 -20.56
CA GLN A 229 10.48 -5.58 -21.98
C GLN A 229 11.88 -6.13 -22.27
N GLN A 230 12.91 -5.62 -21.60
CA GLN A 230 14.29 -6.13 -21.73
C GLN A 230 14.39 -7.58 -21.26
N ASN A 231 13.85 -7.90 -20.07
CA ASN A 231 13.87 -9.25 -19.52
C ASN A 231 13.15 -10.26 -20.45
N VAL A 232 12.02 -9.86 -21.06
CA VAL A 232 11.30 -10.70 -22.02
C VAL A 232 12.14 -10.97 -23.29
N ARG A 233 12.85 -9.95 -23.80
CA ARG A 233 13.72 -10.10 -24.96
C ARG A 233 14.90 -11.03 -24.67
N GLU A 234 15.53 -10.89 -23.53
CA GLU A 234 16.65 -11.74 -23.11
C GLU A 234 16.21 -13.19 -22.94
N ALA A 235 15.03 -13.43 -22.34
CA ALA A 235 14.47 -14.77 -22.17
C ALA A 235 14.06 -15.42 -23.50
N SER A 236 13.73 -14.64 -24.53
CA SER A 236 13.37 -15.16 -25.86
C SER A 236 14.60 -15.44 -26.75
N CYS A 237 15.79 -14.98 -26.35
CA CYS A 237 17.06 -15.18 -27.07
C CYS A 237 17.92 -16.31 -26.47
N SER A 238 17.50 -16.88 -25.33
CA SER A 238 18.17 -18.01 -24.65
C SER A 238 17.50 -19.32 -24.99
#